data_30ee8ee2813c752f16deacf759d476db
#
_entry.id   30ee8ee2813c752f16deacf759d476db
#
_cell.length_a   1.000
_cell.length_b   1.000
_cell.length_c   1.000
_cell.angle_alpha   90.00
_cell.angle_beta   90.00
_cell.angle_gamma   90.00
#
_symmetry.space_group_name_H-M   'P 1'
#
loop_
_entity.id
_entity.type
_entity.pdbx_description
1 polymer ?
#
loop_
_entity_poly.entity_id
_entity_poly.type
_entity_poly.pdbx_seq_one_letter_code
_entity_poly.pdbx_strand_id
1 'polypeptide(L)'
;MIKGVYSGCYRQHPIDRILGTDTSGFVDSDRLTNDQPCDENNAYMVCQPSIVRRALESLPVIEGYTFLDLGCGKGRALIVATEFPFSAVLGCDISRGLVASANANANANANANARILATRFPDRTKMRALVSDVRELIFPTGKLVIFLYNPFGQSLMSDVLSGLLNGLEVDAIEHVFIVYCNPVVADAVDAIPGFRRWSADTYEYAPNELNFGPTASDAVVVWQSVKNAIPGESAACRRQVNIEGSTAYLD
;
A
#
# COMPACT_ATOMS: atom_id res chain seq x y z
N MET A 1 -22.90 -8.80 -13.68
CA MET A 1 -21.56 -8.19 -13.55
C MET A 1 -21.75 -6.85 -12.85
N ILE A 2 -21.08 -6.64 -11.76
CA ILE A 2 -21.05 -5.35 -11.07
C ILE A 2 -20.33 -4.39 -12.01
N LYS A 3 -20.95 -3.23 -12.33
CA LYS A 3 -20.34 -2.22 -13.20
C LYS A 3 -18.99 -1.82 -12.61
N GLY A 4 -17.91 -1.95 -13.38
CA GLY A 4 -16.56 -1.53 -12.99
C GLY A 4 -15.60 -2.65 -12.58
N VAL A 5 -16.10 -3.89 -12.34
CA VAL A 5 -15.22 -5.02 -11.98
C VAL A 5 -14.75 -5.73 -13.24
N TYR A 6 -13.46 -5.72 -13.50
CA TYR A 6 -12.88 -6.46 -14.62
C TYR A 6 -12.74 -7.96 -14.28
N SER A 7 -12.92 -8.82 -15.29
CA SER A 7 -12.93 -10.28 -15.09
C SER A 7 -11.62 -10.86 -14.56
N GLY A 8 -10.52 -10.16 -14.75
CA GLY A 8 -9.19 -10.58 -14.30
C GLY A 8 -9.02 -10.63 -12.78
N CYS A 9 -9.78 -9.83 -12.00
CA CYS A 9 -9.69 -9.81 -10.54
C CYS A 9 -10.04 -11.17 -9.90
N TYR A 10 -10.88 -11.97 -10.56
CA TYR A 10 -11.28 -13.30 -10.09
C TYR A 10 -10.31 -14.42 -10.47
N ARG A 11 -9.29 -14.13 -11.27
CA ARG A 11 -8.28 -15.11 -11.63
C ARG A 11 -7.19 -15.16 -10.57
N GLN A 12 -6.69 -16.36 -10.29
CA GLN A 12 -5.51 -16.50 -9.44
C GLN A 12 -4.30 -15.86 -10.11
N HIS A 13 -3.73 -14.85 -9.45
CA HIS A 13 -2.58 -14.10 -9.95
C HIS A 13 -1.33 -14.99 -10.04
N PRO A 14 -0.40 -14.75 -11.00
CA PRO A 14 0.83 -15.52 -11.12
C PRO A 14 1.65 -15.58 -9.82
N ILE A 15 1.73 -14.50 -9.05
CA ILE A 15 2.45 -14.51 -7.76
C ILE A 15 1.83 -15.51 -6.77
N ASP A 16 0.50 -15.61 -6.72
CA ASP A 16 -0.18 -16.55 -5.83
C ASP A 16 0.13 -18.00 -6.20
N ARG A 17 0.19 -18.31 -7.52
CA ARG A 17 0.56 -19.63 -8.00
C ARG A 17 2.01 -19.98 -7.69
N ILE A 18 2.92 -19.00 -7.82
CA ILE A 18 4.36 -19.19 -7.58
C ILE A 18 4.63 -19.36 -6.09
N LEU A 19 3.99 -18.56 -5.25
CA LEU A 19 4.26 -18.51 -3.82
C LEU A 19 3.36 -19.41 -2.98
N GLY A 20 2.24 -19.88 -3.56
CA GLY A 20 1.21 -20.66 -2.83
C GLY A 20 0.37 -19.77 -1.92
N THR A 21 0.21 -18.49 -2.26
CA THR A 21 -0.57 -17.51 -1.50
C THR A 21 -1.98 -17.33 -2.06
N ASP A 22 -2.85 -16.65 -1.33
CA ASP A 22 -4.17 -16.21 -1.77
C ASP A 22 -4.30 -14.70 -1.56
N THR A 23 -3.93 -13.94 -2.59
CA THR A 23 -4.09 -12.48 -2.59
C THR A 23 -5.00 -12.00 -3.71
N SER A 24 -5.52 -12.91 -4.53
CA SER A 24 -6.44 -12.59 -5.62
C SER A 24 -7.87 -12.41 -5.12
N GLY A 25 -8.71 -11.80 -5.95
CA GLY A 25 -10.13 -11.62 -5.68
C GLY A 25 -10.56 -10.16 -5.66
N PHE A 26 -11.86 -9.98 -5.48
CA PHE A 26 -12.53 -8.69 -5.30
C PHE A 26 -13.51 -8.82 -4.15
N VAL A 27 -13.57 -7.82 -3.29
CA VAL A 27 -14.58 -7.70 -2.24
C VAL A 27 -15.16 -6.29 -2.30
N ASP A 28 -16.46 -6.18 -2.45
CA ASP A 28 -17.16 -4.91 -2.49
C ASP A 28 -17.06 -4.18 -1.15
N SER A 29 -17.05 -2.86 -1.18
CA SER A 29 -16.91 -2.03 0.03
C SER A 29 -17.97 -2.31 1.09
N ASP A 30 -19.22 -2.60 0.68
CA ASP A 30 -20.33 -2.95 1.55
C ASP A 30 -20.16 -4.29 2.29
N ARG A 31 -19.20 -5.12 1.84
CA ARG A 31 -18.88 -6.43 2.41
C ARG A 31 -17.59 -6.47 3.22
N LEU A 32 -16.88 -5.35 3.30
CA LEU A 32 -15.63 -5.26 4.05
C LEU A 32 -15.86 -5.27 5.56
N THR A 33 -16.98 -4.69 6.01
CA THR A 33 -17.34 -4.63 7.43
C THR A 33 -18.74 -5.23 7.63
N ASN A 34 -18.88 -6.14 8.61
CA ASN A 34 -20.18 -6.69 8.98
C ASN A 34 -21.00 -5.75 9.88
N ASP A 35 -20.36 -4.78 10.55
CA ASP A 35 -20.95 -4.06 11.67
C ASP A 35 -21.31 -2.60 11.37
N GLN A 36 -20.63 -1.92 10.46
CA GLN A 36 -21.03 -0.59 9.97
C GLN A 36 -20.41 -0.32 8.59
N PRO A 37 -21.23 -0.03 7.55
CA PRO A 37 -20.72 0.47 6.29
C PRO A 37 -19.98 1.79 6.53
N CYS A 38 -18.73 1.89 6.13
CA CYS A 38 -18.03 3.15 6.03
C CYS A 38 -18.03 3.54 4.55
N ASP A 39 -18.81 4.53 4.18
CA ASP A 39 -18.98 4.99 2.80
C ASP A 39 -17.66 5.48 2.17
N GLU A 40 -16.62 5.68 2.98
CA GLU A 40 -15.31 6.13 2.53
C GLU A 40 -14.33 4.99 2.24
N ASN A 41 -14.65 3.73 2.58
CA ASN A 41 -13.80 2.60 2.23
C ASN A 41 -14.02 2.20 0.77
N ASN A 42 -12.92 2.01 0.05
CA ASN A 42 -12.97 1.49 -1.31
C ASN A 42 -13.03 -0.04 -1.30
N ALA A 43 -13.57 -0.61 -2.38
CA ALA A 43 -13.61 -2.05 -2.56
C ALA A 43 -12.18 -2.65 -2.55
N TYR A 44 -12.05 -3.87 -2.01
CA TYR A 44 -10.79 -4.57 -2.09
C TYR A 44 -10.45 -4.92 -3.54
N MET A 45 -9.43 -4.29 -4.04
CA MET A 45 -8.71 -4.60 -5.28
C MET A 45 -7.22 -4.62 -4.99
N VAL A 46 -6.45 -5.33 -5.79
CA VAL A 46 -5.05 -5.62 -5.46
C VAL A 46 -4.11 -4.94 -6.42
N CYS A 47 -3.13 -4.21 -5.88
CA CYS A 47 -2.01 -3.65 -6.63
C CYS A 47 -1.17 -4.75 -7.30
N GLN A 48 -0.61 -4.47 -8.47
CA GLN A 48 0.29 -5.39 -9.14
C GLN A 48 1.66 -5.44 -8.45
N PRO A 49 2.26 -6.63 -8.28
CA PRO A 49 3.57 -6.78 -7.65
C PRO A 49 4.67 -5.94 -8.30
N SER A 50 4.67 -5.81 -9.63
CA SER A 50 5.65 -4.98 -10.34
C SER A 50 5.53 -3.50 -10.00
N ILE A 51 4.33 -3.01 -9.74
CA ILE A 51 4.09 -1.62 -9.33
C ILE A 51 4.65 -1.38 -7.93
N VAL A 52 4.35 -2.28 -6.98
CA VAL A 52 4.89 -2.19 -5.62
C VAL A 52 6.41 -2.18 -5.64
N ARG A 53 7.04 -3.11 -6.40
CA ARG A 53 8.52 -3.16 -6.50
C ARG A 53 9.08 -1.85 -7.05
N ARG A 54 8.59 -1.37 -8.18
CA ARG A 54 9.08 -0.12 -8.79
C ARG A 54 8.87 1.08 -7.88
N ALA A 55 7.75 1.15 -7.20
CA ALA A 55 7.48 2.20 -6.23
C ALA A 55 8.49 2.19 -5.08
N LEU A 56 8.82 1.02 -4.54
CA LEU A 56 9.81 0.88 -3.47
C LEU A 56 11.25 1.09 -3.97
N GLU A 57 11.58 0.64 -5.17
CA GLU A 57 12.88 0.88 -5.83
C GLU A 57 13.13 2.36 -6.16
N SER A 58 12.06 3.18 -6.28
CA SER A 58 12.19 4.63 -6.50
C SER A 58 12.59 5.41 -5.25
N LEU A 59 12.52 4.80 -4.07
CA LEU A 59 12.92 5.42 -2.82
C LEU A 59 14.44 5.43 -2.68
N PRO A 60 15.04 6.53 -2.18
CA PRO A 60 16.50 6.69 -2.10
C PRO A 60 17.15 5.78 -1.06
N VAL A 61 16.44 5.49 0.02
CA VAL A 61 16.88 4.63 1.12
C VAL A 61 15.66 4.09 1.86
N ILE A 62 15.67 2.80 2.18
CA ILE A 62 14.60 2.12 2.91
C ILE A 62 15.12 1.24 4.04
N GLU A 63 16.44 1.06 4.14
CA GLU A 63 17.03 0.34 5.25
C GLU A 63 16.73 1.01 6.60
N GLY A 64 16.27 0.22 7.55
CA GLY A 64 15.87 0.72 8.88
C GLY A 64 14.47 1.35 8.93
N TYR A 65 13.75 1.40 7.81
CA TYR A 65 12.34 1.83 7.80
C TYR A 65 11.41 0.67 8.15
N THR A 66 10.28 1.02 8.77
CA THR A 66 9.11 0.13 8.86
C THR A 66 8.20 0.39 7.66
N PHE A 67 7.88 -0.66 6.91
CA PHE A 67 6.84 -0.62 5.89
C PHE A 67 5.47 -0.80 6.55
N LEU A 68 4.51 0.06 6.23
CA LEU A 68 3.16 0.01 6.75
C LEU A 68 2.14 0.22 5.62
N ASP A 69 1.40 -0.83 5.28
CA ASP A 69 0.34 -0.83 4.28
C ASP A 69 -1.01 -0.53 4.94
N LEU A 70 -1.62 0.60 4.59
CA LEU A 70 -2.92 1.03 5.09
C LEU A 70 -4.03 0.60 4.12
N GLY A 71 -4.90 -0.31 4.57
CA GLY A 71 -5.83 -1.04 3.71
C GLY A 71 -5.14 -2.23 3.03
N CYS A 72 -4.37 -3.00 3.79
CA CYS A 72 -3.49 -4.05 3.25
C CYS A 72 -4.22 -5.24 2.61
N GLY A 73 -5.54 -5.35 2.82
CA GLY A 73 -6.33 -6.44 2.29
C GLY A 73 -5.77 -7.81 2.63
N LYS A 74 -5.59 -8.66 1.63
CA LYS A 74 -4.96 -9.99 1.77
C LYS A 74 -3.42 -9.95 1.79
N GLY A 75 -2.79 -8.77 1.83
CA GLY A 75 -1.37 -8.59 2.08
C GLY A 75 -0.45 -8.75 0.86
N ARG A 76 -0.90 -8.51 -0.39
CA ARG A 76 -0.03 -8.62 -1.56
C ARG A 76 1.15 -7.65 -1.51
N ALA A 77 0.92 -6.40 -1.16
CA ALA A 77 2.00 -5.42 -1.03
C ALA A 77 2.94 -5.79 0.13
N LEU A 78 2.42 -6.35 1.23
CA LEU A 78 3.24 -6.87 2.32
C LEU A 78 4.18 -7.99 1.85
N ILE A 79 3.67 -8.94 1.05
CA ILE A 79 4.49 -10.03 0.49
C ILE A 79 5.65 -9.44 -0.32
N VAL A 80 5.38 -8.47 -1.19
CA VAL A 80 6.41 -7.81 -1.99
C VAL A 80 7.37 -7.02 -1.11
N ALA A 81 6.88 -6.30 -0.11
CA ALA A 81 7.72 -5.53 0.81
C ALA A 81 8.73 -6.41 1.58
N THR A 82 8.42 -7.70 1.80
CA THR A 82 9.40 -8.63 2.40
C THR A 82 10.65 -8.88 1.54
N GLU A 83 10.63 -8.49 0.27
CA GLU A 83 11.78 -8.61 -0.64
C GLU A 83 12.82 -7.50 -0.38
N PHE A 84 12.48 -6.49 0.42
CA PHE A 84 13.27 -5.29 0.68
C PHE A 84 13.79 -5.25 2.13
N PRO A 85 14.87 -4.49 2.41
CA PRO A 85 15.52 -4.47 3.72
C PRO A 85 14.79 -3.60 4.75
N PHE A 86 13.48 -3.75 4.86
CA PHE A 86 12.71 -3.11 5.92
C PHE A 86 13.00 -3.75 7.29
N SER A 87 13.01 -2.94 8.35
CA SER A 87 13.13 -3.43 9.73
C SER A 87 11.87 -4.19 10.19
N ALA A 88 10.71 -3.80 9.68
CA ALA A 88 9.44 -4.49 9.90
C ALA A 88 8.52 -4.29 8.68
N VAL A 89 7.64 -5.26 8.42
CA VAL A 89 6.62 -5.22 7.37
C VAL A 89 5.26 -5.43 8.02
N LEU A 90 4.49 -4.35 8.11
CA LEU A 90 3.22 -4.29 8.80
C LEU A 90 2.10 -3.88 7.85
N GLY A 91 0.88 -4.29 8.14
CA GLY A 91 -0.31 -3.81 7.46
C GLY A 91 -1.47 -3.70 8.43
N CYS A 92 -2.45 -2.89 8.07
CA CYS A 92 -3.74 -2.88 8.74
C CYS A 92 -4.87 -2.87 7.72
N ASP A 93 -5.99 -3.47 8.11
CA ASP A 93 -7.22 -3.46 7.34
C ASP A 93 -8.40 -3.60 8.30
N ILE A 94 -9.52 -2.97 7.97
CA ILE A 94 -10.73 -3.03 8.78
C ILE A 94 -11.41 -4.41 8.67
N SER A 95 -11.19 -5.12 7.57
CA SER A 95 -11.81 -6.41 7.28
C SER A 95 -11.08 -7.55 7.99
N ARG A 96 -11.75 -8.17 8.98
CA ARG A 96 -11.23 -9.36 9.68
C ARG A 96 -10.93 -10.52 8.73
N GLY A 97 -11.77 -10.71 7.70
CA GLY A 97 -11.60 -11.78 6.72
C GLY A 97 -10.37 -11.59 5.84
N LEU A 98 -10.12 -10.37 5.38
CA LEU A 98 -8.94 -10.05 4.58
C LEU A 98 -7.66 -10.15 5.41
N VAL A 99 -7.67 -9.63 6.65
CA VAL A 99 -6.53 -9.74 7.58
C VAL A 99 -6.24 -11.19 7.94
N ALA A 100 -7.27 -12.02 8.13
CA ALA A 100 -7.07 -13.45 8.37
C ALA A 100 -6.36 -14.11 7.18
N SER A 101 -6.75 -13.76 5.94
CA SER A 101 -6.07 -14.24 4.72
C SER A 101 -4.63 -13.71 4.62
N ALA A 102 -4.39 -12.43 4.94
CA ALA A 102 -3.05 -11.84 4.94
C ALA A 102 -2.13 -12.57 5.94
N ASN A 103 -2.60 -12.80 7.16
CA ASN A 103 -1.84 -13.50 8.18
C ASN A 103 -1.66 -14.99 7.86
N ALA A 104 -2.62 -15.64 7.21
CA ALA A 104 -2.45 -16.99 6.68
C ALA A 104 -1.35 -17.04 5.61
N ASN A 105 -1.26 -16.03 4.77
CA ASN A 105 -0.16 -15.87 3.80
C ASN A 105 1.19 -15.63 4.50
N ALA A 106 1.20 -15.05 5.71
CA ALA A 106 2.39 -14.74 6.51
C ALA A 106 2.87 -15.91 7.39
N ASN A 107 1.93 -16.71 7.89
CA ASN A 107 2.21 -17.70 8.94
C ASN A 107 2.48 -19.10 8.40
N ALA A 108 3.69 -19.58 8.65
CA ALA A 108 4.12 -20.95 8.32
C ALA A 108 3.31 -22.07 9.02
N ASN A 109 2.48 -21.74 10.00
CA ASN A 109 1.74 -22.71 10.82
C ASN A 109 0.27 -22.88 10.44
N ALA A 110 -0.31 -21.97 9.63
CA ALA A 110 -1.75 -21.99 9.35
C ALA A 110 -2.13 -22.85 8.14
N ASN A 111 -1.26 -22.97 7.14
CA ASN A 111 -1.47 -23.82 5.94
C ASN A 111 -0.14 -24.25 5.34
N ALA A 112 -0.13 -25.40 4.63
CA ALA A 112 1.05 -25.94 3.94
C ALA A 112 1.72 -24.92 3.01
N ASN A 113 0.98 -23.94 2.50
CA ASN A 113 1.43 -22.92 1.56
C ASN A 113 2.21 -21.76 2.23
N ALA A 114 1.89 -21.40 3.46
CA ALA A 114 2.65 -20.39 4.22
C ALA A 114 4.00 -20.91 4.71
N ARG A 115 4.12 -22.23 4.88
CA ARG A 115 5.43 -22.90 5.05
C ARG A 115 6.37 -22.62 3.87
N ILE A 116 5.81 -22.44 2.68
CA ILE A 116 6.61 -22.23 1.46
C ILE A 116 7.34 -20.88 1.52
N LEU A 117 6.69 -19.79 1.95
CA LEU A 117 7.36 -18.48 2.06
C LEU A 117 8.44 -18.47 3.14
N ALA A 118 8.12 -18.94 4.35
CA ALA A 118 9.09 -18.98 5.44
C ALA A 118 10.23 -19.99 5.18
N THR A 119 9.94 -21.09 4.45
CA THR A 119 10.95 -22.10 4.12
C THR A 119 11.80 -21.68 2.91
N ARG A 120 11.19 -21.05 1.91
CA ARG A 120 11.90 -20.61 0.69
C ARG A 120 12.71 -19.35 0.91
N PHE A 121 12.30 -18.49 1.84
CA PHE A 121 12.87 -17.17 2.06
C PHE A 121 13.05 -16.88 3.56
N PRO A 122 13.86 -17.70 4.29
CA PRO A 122 14.02 -17.59 5.73
C PRO A 122 14.61 -16.24 6.18
N ASP A 123 15.38 -15.60 5.29
CA ASP A 123 16.08 -14.34 5.55
C ASP A 123 15.22 -13.09 5.29
N ARG A 124 14.00 -13.26 4.74
CA ARG A 124 13.10 -12.12 4.52
C ARG A 124 12.48 -11.64 5.82
N THR A 125 12.27 -10.34 5.91
CA THR A 125 11.52 -9.72 7.01
C THR A 125 10.12 -10.32 7.10
N LYS A 126 9.70 -10.71 8.30
CA LYS A 126 8.37 -11.27 8.52
C LYS A 126 7.31 -10.18 8.41
N MET A 127 6.24 -10.48 7.71
CA MET A 127 5.08 -9.60 7.61
C MET A 127 4.01 -9.94 8.65
N ARG A 128 3.24 -8.92 9.05
CA ARG A 128 2.08 -9.06 9.94
C ARG A 128 0.99 -8.06 9.55
N ALA A 129 -0.26 -8.53 9.50
CA ALA A 129 -1.43 -7.68 9.33
C ALA A 129 -2.25 -7.61 10.62
N LEU A 130 -2.82 -6.43 10.91
CA LEU A 130 -3.66 -6.15 12.07
C LEU A 130 -5.06 -5.78 11.61
N VAL A 131 -6.09 -6.23 12.33
CA VAL A 131 -7.44 -5.70 12.19
C VAL A 131 -7.50 -4.38 12.93
N SER A 132 -7.64 -3.27 12.21
CA SER A 132 -7.71 -1.93 12.81
C SER A 132 -8.41 -0.97 11.86
N ASP A 133 -9.19 -0.08 12.43
CA ASP A 133 -9.57 1.16 11.75
C ASP A 133 -8.33 2.07 11.70
N VAL A 134 -8.06 2.68 10.56
CA VAL A 134 -6.89 3.58 10.38
C VAL A 134 -6.93 4.79 11.31
N ARG A 135 -8.13 5.21 11.75
CA ARG A 135 -8.34 6.29 12.73
C ARG A 135 -7.85 5.94 14.14
N GLU A 136 -7.87 4.67 14.48
CA GLU A 136 -7.45 4.14 15.78
C GLU A 136 -6.01 3.61 15.75
N LEU A 137 -5.36 3.66 14.59
CA LEU A 137 -4.05 3.09 14.41
C LEU A 137 -2.99 3.91 15.14
N ILE A 138 -2.27 3.25 16.03
CA ILE A 138 -1.04 3.81 16.62
C ILE A 138 0.11 3.53 15.66
N PHE A 139 0.63 4.59 15.04
CA PHE A 139 1.75 4.47 14.11
C PHE A 139 3.00 3.95 14.83
N PRO A 140 3.80 3.07 14.19
CA PRO A 140 5.11 2.68 14.70
C PRO A 140 6.03 3.89 14.85
N THR A 141 6.96 3.82 15.79
CA THR A 141 7.98 4.85 15.97
C THR A 141 9.12 4.71 14.96
N GLY A 142 9.90 5.79 14.78
CA GLY A 142 11.07 5.82 13.92
C GLY A 142 10.75 6.18 12.47
N LYS A 143 11.36 5.51 11.50
CA LYS A 143 11.23 5.84 10.07
C LYS A 143 10.17 4.96 9.41
N LEU A 144 9.25 5.57 8.65
CA LEU A 144 8.11 4.87 8.07
C LEU A 144 8.08 5.02 6.54
N VAL A 145 7.72 3.93 5.87
CA VAL A 145 7.18 3.94 4.51
C VAL A 145 5.71 3.56 4.61
N ILE A 146 4.83 4.54 4.43
CA ILE A 146 3.38 4.34 4.37
C ILE A 146 3.02 4.00 2.93
N PHE A 147 2.40 2.86 2.73
CA PHE A 147 1.92 2.43 1.41
C PHE A 147 0.40 2.48 1.35
N LEU A 148 -0.12 2.93 0.20
CA LEU A 148 -1.54 3.11 -0.07
C LEU A 148 -1.83 2.65 -1.51
N TYR A 149 -2.87 1.82 -1.70
CA TYR A 149 -3.44 1.56 -3.01
C TYR A 149 -4.90 2.00 -3.04
N ASN A 150 -5.13 3.31 -3.01
CA ASN A 150 -6.45 3.96 -2.99
C ASN A 150 -7.44 3.28 -2.02
N PRO A 151 -7.08 3.13 -0.73
CA PRO A 151 -7.88 2.31 0.18
C PRO A 151 -9.15 3.01 0.70
N PHE A 152 -9.16 4.36 0.73
CA PHE A 152 -10.24 5.14 1.34
C PHE A 152 -10.30 6.57 0.81
N GLY A 153 -11.38 7.29 1.14
CA GLY A 153 -11.64 8.65 0.71
C GLY A 153 -10.88 9.73 1.47
N GLN A 154 -11.25 10.98 1.18
CA GLN A 154 -10.50 12.17 1.63
C GLN A 154 -10.54 12.38 3.14
N SER A 155 -11.66 12.09 3.83
CA SER A 155 -11.79 12.29 5.26
C SER A 155 -10.84 11.37 6.02
N LEU A 156 -10.86 10.06 5.70
CA LEU A 156 -9.94 9.10 6.32
C LEU A 156 -8.47 9.41 5.98
N MET A 157 -8.18 9.88 4.77
CA MET A 157 -6.83 10.35 4.42
C MET A 157 -6.39 11.50 5.33
N SER A 158 -7.26 12.46 5.59
CA SER A 158 -6.96 13.59 6.49
C SER A 158 -6.66 13.15 7.91
N ASP A 159 -7.39 12.15 8.43
CA ASP A 159 -7.15 11.57 9.75
C ASP A 159 -5.78 10.89 9.82
N VAL A 160 -5.43 10.09 8.80
CA VAL A 160 -4.12 9.45 8.67
C VAL A 160 -2.99 10.49 8.66
N LEU A 161 -3.12 11.52 7.82
CA LEU A 161 -2.11 12.57 7.70
C LEU A 161 -1.93 13.35 9.01
N SER A 162 -3.03 13.63 9.71
CA SER A 162 -3.00 14.28 11.03
C SER A 162 -2.25 13.43 12.06
N GLY A 163 -2.50 12.12 12.08
CA GLY A 163 -1.80 11.19 12.95
C GLY A 163 -0.29 11.12 12.67
N LEU A 164 0.11 11.10 11.39
CA LEU A 164 1.52 11.12 10.98
C LEU A 164 2.20 12.43 11.38
N LEU A 165 1.54 13.57 11.17
CA LEU A 165 2.07 14.89 11.57
C LEU A 165 2.28 14.97 13.07
N ASN A 166 1.30 14.54 13.87
CA ASN A 166 1.44 14.53 15.32
C ASN A 166 2.64 13.65 15.75
N GLY A 167 2.79 12.46 15.16
CA GLY A 167 3.95 11.60 15.41
C GLY A 167 5.30 12.27 15.07
N LEU A 168 5.35 13.02 13.97
CA LEU A 168 6.52 13.82 13.58
C LEU A 168 6.78 14.99 14.55
N GLU A 169 5.75 15.67 15.02
CA GLU A 169 5.86 16.79 15.96
C GLU A 169 6.44 16.38 17.31
N VAL A 170 5.99 15.24 17.82
CA VAL A 170 6.45 14.72 19.13
C VAL A 170 7.71 13.84 19.04
N ASP A 171 8.38 13.82 17.89
CA ASP A 171 9.59 13.02 17.64
C ASP A 171 9.42 11.48 17.81
N ALA A 172 8.19 10.99 17.85
CA ALA A 172 7.93 9.55 17.83
C ALA A 172 8.19 8.97 16.42
N ILE A 173 7.91 9.74 15.38
CA ILE A 173 8.22 9.43 13.98
C ILE A 173 9.38 10.33 13.55
N GLU A 174 10.43 9.72 13.01
CA GLU A 174 11.64 10.44 12.58
C GLU A 174 11.52 10.96 11.15
N HIS A 175 10.99 10.13 10.25
CA HIS A 175 10.83 10.44 8.83
C HIS A 175 9.72 9.57 8.22
N VAL A 176 9.01 10.11 7.23
CA VAL A 176 7.96 9.41 6.50
C VAL A 176 8.16 9.54 5.00
N PHE A 177 8.09 8.41 4.29
CA PHE A 177 7.68 8.38 2.89
C PHE A 177 6.23 7.92 2.80
N ILE A 178 5.41 8.61 2.00
CA ILE A 178 4.06 8.18 1.63
C ILE A 178 4.14 7.75 0.17
N VAL A 179 3.92 6.46 -0.10
CA VAL A 179 3.88 5.85 -1.42
C VAL A 179 2.43 5.56 -1.76
N TYR A 180 1.84 6.35 -2.64
CA TYR A 180 0.42 6.25 -2.97
C TYR A 180 0.27 5.82 -4.42
N CYS A 181 -0.16 4.58 -4.62
CA CYS A 181 -0.52 4.03 -5.91
C CYS A 181 -1.98 4.33 -6.20
N ASN A 182 -2.30 4.68 -7.44
CA ASN A 182 -3.62 5.17 -7.87
C ASN A 182 -4.15 6.30 -6.93
N PRO A 183 -3.44 7.44 -6.85
CA PRO A 183 -3.61 8.44 -5.80
C PRO A 183 -4.81 9.38 -6.05
N VAL A 184 -6.03 8.85 -5.98
CA VAL A 184 -7.29 9.58 -6.26
C VAL A 184 -7.47 10.81 -5.37
N VAL A 185 -6.98 10.76 -4.13
CA VAL A 185 -7.05 11.89 -3.19
C VAL A 185 -5.66 12.50 -2.92
N ALA A 186 -4.82 12.59 -3.97
CA ALA A 186 -3.49 13.21 -3.89
C ALA A 186 -3.51 14.61 -3.29
N ASP A 187 -4.52 15.41 -3.66
CA ASP A 187 -4.69 16.79 -3.20
C ASP A 187 -4.78 16.91 -1.67
N ALA A 188 -5.28 15.87 -1.00
CA ALA A 188 -5.32 15.84 0.47
C ALA A 188 -3.90 15.83 1.07
N VAL A 189 -2.95 15.12 0.43
CA VAL A 189 -1.55 15.10 0.88
C VAL A 189 -0.85 16.40 0.51
N ASP A 190 -1.08 16.92 -0.70
CA ASP A 190 -0.47 18.17 -1.17
C ASP A 190 -0.89 19.39 -0.35
N ALA A 191 -2.12 19.37 0.19
CA ALA A 191 -2.62 20.44 1.04
C ALA A 191 -1.91 20.54 2.42
N ILE A 192 -1.12 19.52 2.79
CA ILE A 192 -0.47 19.45 4.10
C ILE A 192 0.97 19.96 4.02
N PRO A 193 1.31 21.12 4.63
CA PRO A 193 2.66 21.69 4.57
C PRO A 193 3.76 20.80 5.17
N GLY A 194 3.38 19.79 5.96
CA GLY A 194 4.31 18.83 6.57
C GLY A 194 4.87 17.79 5.60
N PHE A 195 4.32 17.70 4.38
CA PHE A 195 4.78 16.79 3.34
C PHE A 195 5.11 17.53 2.05
N ARG A 196 6.07 17.02 1.31
CA ARG A 196 6.41 17.52 -0.03
C ARG A 196 6.55 16.32 -0.99
N ARG A 197 6.17 16.51 -2.24
CA ARG A 197 6.36 15.49 -3.28
C ARG A 197 7.84 15.17 -3.45
N TRP A 198 8.14 13.88 -3.50
CA TRP A 198 9.45 13.33 -3.82
C TRP A 198 9.51 12.95 -5.30
N SER A 199 8.52 12.17 -5.76
CA SER A 199 8.42 11.74 -7.15
C SER A 199 6.97 11.47 -7.54
N ALA A 200 6.74 11.48 -8.87
CA ALA A 200 5.49 11.01 -9.44
C ALA A 200 5.80 10.37 -10.80
N ASP A 201 5.26 9.19 -11.03
CA ASP A 201 5.47 8.45 -12.26
C ASP A 201 4.29 7.52 -12.56
N THR A 202 4.22 7.02 -13.78
CA THR A 202 3.30 5.96 -14.19
C THR A 202 4.14 4.74 -14.53
N TYR A 203 3.87 3.64 -13.83
CA TYR A 203 4.57 2.37 -14.05
C TYR A 203 3.68 1.39 -14.79
N GLU A 204 4.19 0.83 -15.88
CA GLU A 204 3.52 -0.24 -16.61
C GLU A 204 3.59 -1.56 -15.83
N TYR A 205 2.56 -2.38 -15.96
CA TYR A 205 2.54 -3.73 -15.40
C TYR A 205 3.58 -4.62 -16.09
N ALA A 206 4.13 -5.56 -15.35
CA ALA A 206 4.96 -6.60 -15.96
C ALA A 206 4.13 -7.43 -16.97
N PRO A 207 4.74 -7.98 -18.05
CA PRO A 207 4.00 -8.70 -19.07
C PRO A 207 3.12 -9.85 -18.56
N ASN A 208 3.55 -10.52 -17.50
CA ASN A 208 2.80 -11.62 -16.87
C ASN A 208 1.69 -11.14 -15.91
N GLU A 209 1.59 -9.83 -15.65
CA GLU A 209 0.57 -9.20 -14.82
C GLU A 209 -0.52 -8.50 -15.66
N LEU A 210 -0.31 -8.37 -16.96
CA LEU A 210 -1.33 -7.88 -17.88
C LEU A 210 -2.60 -8.73 -17.77
N ASN A 211 -3.77 -8.08 -17.75
CA ASN A 211 -5.09 -8.67 -17.53
C ASN A 211 -5.37 -9.18 -16.09
N PHE A 212 -4.52 -8.86 -15.12
CA PHE A 212 -4.77 -9.04 -13.70
C PHE A 212 -5.03 -7.72 -12.96
N GLY A 213 -5.02 -6.61 -13.64
CA GLY A 213 -5.44 -5.26 -13.24
C GLY A 213 -6.49 -4.69 -14.17
N PRO A 214 -7.19 -3.62 -13.80
CA PRO A 214 -8.19 -2.93 -14.63
C PRO A 214 -7.56 -2.22 -15.83
N THR A 215 -6.29 -1.88 -15.72
CA THR A 215 -5.48 -1.12 -16.67
C THR A 215 -4.22 -1.91 -17.06
N ALA A 216 -3.28 -1.28 -17.73
CA ALA A 216 -1.96 -1.83 -18.02
C ALA A 216 -0.83 -1.14 -17.21
N SER A 217 -1.18 -0.12 -16.43
CA SER A 217 -0.25 0.70 -15.65
C SER A 217 -0.97 1.32 -14.46
N ASP A 218 -0.23 1.70 -13.43
CA ASP A 218 -0.71 2.52 -12.32
C ASP A 218 0.14 3.77 -12.14
N ALA A 219 -0.52 4.87 -11.78
CA ALA A 219 0.11 6.08 -11.30
C ALA A 219 0.62 5.88 -9.87
N VAL A 220 1.81 6.37 -9.59
CA VAL A 220 2.40 6.35 -8.25
C VAL A 220 2.94 7.74 -7.93
N VAL A 221 2.52 8.30 -6.82
CA VAL A 221 3.08 9.54 -6.28
C VAL A 221 3.71 9.23 -4.92
N VAL A 222 4.88 9.80 -4.69
CA VAL A 222 5.61 9.67 -3.44
C VAL A 222 5.77 11.04 -2.82
N TRP A 223 5.48 11.15 -1.53
CA TRP A 223 5.80 12.31 -0.71
C TRP A 223 6.79 11.90 0.36
N GLN A 224 7.53 12.88 0.87
CA GLN A 224 8.32 12.73 2.09
C GLN A 224 7.95 13.81 3.11
N SER A 225 8.16 13.50 4.38
CA SER A 225 8.03 14.52 5.44
C SER A 225 9.04 15.65 5.21
N VAL A 226 8.62 16.91 5.47
CA VAL A 226 9.50 18.08 5.43
C VAL A 226 10.49 18.03 6.58
N LYS A 227 10.03 17.62 7.78
CA LYS A 227 10.89 17.36 8.93
C LYS A 227 11.83 16.20 8.62
N ASN A 228 13.13 16.39 8.82
CA ASN A 228 14.19 15.43 8.53
C ASN A 228 14.21 14.94 7.07
N ALA A 229 13.79 15.81 6.15
CA ALA A 229 13.75 15.48 4.73
C ALA A 229 15.11 15.03 4.20
N ILE A 230 15.11 13.95 3.42
CA ILE A 230 16.31 13.46 2.74
C ILE A 230 16.65 14.45 1.62
N PRO A 231 17.92 14.90 1.53
CA PRO A 231 18.37 15.73 0.42
C PRO A 231 18.25 14.99 -0.92
N GLY A 232 17.86 15.72 -1.94
CA GLY A 232 17.69 15.22 -3.30
C GLY A 232 16.34 15.66 -3.82
N GLU A 233 16.29 16.02 -5.07
CA GLU A 233 15.06 16.24 -5.82
C GLU A 233 14.97 15.15 -6.86
N SER A 234 13.85 14.47 -6.91
CA SER A 234 13.54 13.74 -8.11
C SER A 234 13.22 14.74 -9.21
N ALA A 235 13.99 14.73 -10.28
CA ALA A 235 13.68 15.50 -11.50
C ALA A 235 12.31 15.12 -12.10
N ALA A 236 11.67 14.10 -11.56
CA ALA A 236 10.36 13.60 -11.96
C ALA A 236 9.17 14.31 -11.30
N CYS A 237 9.40 15.26 -10.40
CA CYS A 237 8.34 15.93 -9.63
C CYS A 237 7.29 16.69 -10.45
N ARG A 238 7.44 16.82 -11.77
CA ARG A 238 6.55 17.63 -12.61
C ARG A 238 5.92 16.85 -13.76
N ARG A 239 5.69 15.55 -13.60
CA ARG A 239 4.98 14.78 -14.62
C ARG A 239 3.48 14.79 -14.37
N GLN A 240 2.72 14.95 -15.44
CA GLN A 240 1.28 14.74 -15.43
C GLN A 240 1.02 13.26 -15.22
N VAL A 241 0.31 12.91 -14.16
CA VAL A 241 -0.13 11.56 -13.88
C VAL A 241 -1.62 11.49 -14.08
N ASN A 242 -2.05 10.66 -15.04
CA ASN A 242 -3.48 10.39 -15.23
C ASN A 242 -3.93 9.39 -14.17
N ILE A 243 -4.90 9.80 -13.37
CA ILE A 243 -5.57 8.97 -12.39
C ILE A 243 -6.96 8.66 -12.93
N GLU A 244 -7.42 7.43 -12.85
CA GLU A 244 -8.74 7.04 -13.32
C GLU A 244 -9.81 7.85 -12.57
N GLY A 245 -10.50 8.74 -13.31
CA GLY A 245 -11.53 9.62 -12.76
C GLY A 245 -11.09 11.04 -12.38
N SER A 246 -9.80 11.34 -12.35
CA SER A 246 -9.32 12.71 -12.18
C SER A 246 -7.98 12.91 -12.88
N THR A 247 -7.74 14.15 -13.36
CA THR A 247 -6.42 14.55 -13.85
C THR A 247 -5.75 15.31 -12.71
N ALA A 248 -4.84 14.67 -12.00
CA ALA A 248 -3.99 15.37 -11.06
C ALA A 248 -2.84 16.02 -11.84
N TYR A 249 -2.78 17.33 -11.81
CA TYR A 249 -1.62 18.09 -12.30
C TYR A 249 -0.56 18.08 -11.21
N LEU A 250 0.64 17.71 -11.58
CA LEU A 250 1.81 17.79 -10.73
C LEU A 250 2.55 19.07 -11.12
N ASP A 251 2.26 20.17 -10.47
CA ASP A 251 3.03 21.43 -10.57
C ASP A 251 4.24 21.43 -9.64
#